data_106fc4ceec61c3bc75f170a51f3ad731
#
_entry.id   106fc4ceec61c3bc75f170a51f3ad731
#
_cell.length_a   1.000
_cell.length_b   1.000
_cell.length_c   1.000
_cell.angle_alpha   90.00
_cell.angle_beta   90.00
_cell.angle_gamma   90.00
#
_symmetry.space_group_name_H-M   'P 1'
#
loop_
_entity.id
_entity.type
_entity.pdbx_description
1 polymer ?
#
loop_
_entity_poly.entity_id
_entity_poly.type
_entity_poly.pdbx_seq_one_letter_code
_entity_poly.pdbx_strand_id
1 'polypeptide(L)'
;QLAQTDLADYPNIDGIIPLVHKAGCAMAFGDSDHHQLNRTLAGFAKHPNVAASIVLGLGCETAQAGNLQDHHGLFQLEGTSNNSAHDSSQPMVLNIQEVGGIRKTVDRAAGVLRDLLPLANNVMREPIPVAELKVALECGGSDGNSGITANPAVGIAADMLVAQGGTAIISETPEMYGAEHLLTRRAISREVGEQLLERIRWWEEYAERNGVTIDNNPSFGNKQGGLTTIYEKSLGAIAKGG
;
A
#
# COMPACT_ATOMS: atom_id res chain seq x y z
N GLN A 1 10.48 4.67 19.49
CA GLN A 1 11.65 4.80 20.39
C GLN A 1 12.67 3.66 20.24
N LEU A 2 12.32 2.51 19.69
CA LEU A 2 13.27 1.44 19.34
C LEU A 2 14.05 1.74 18.04
N ALA A 3 13.67 2.77 17.32
CA ALA A 3 13.87 2.82 15.87
C ALA A 3 15.26 3.29 15.38
N GLN A 4 16.13 3.89 16.15
CA GLN A 4 17.38 4.42 15.60
C GLN A 4 18.65 3.98 16.31
N THR A 5 18.61 3.72 17.59
CA THR A 5 19.81 3.30 18.36
C THR A 5 20.09 1.81 18.27
N ASP A 6 19.05 0.99 18.10
CA ASP A 6 19.18 -0.47 18.08
C ASP A 6 19.48 -1.05 16.68
N LEU A 7 19.45 -0.24 15.60
CA LEU A 7 19.66 -0.71 14.22
C LEU A 7 21.09 -0.55 13.71
N ALA A 8 21.95 0.18 14.43
CA ALA A 8 23.34 0.42 14.00
C ALA A 8 24.15 -0.86 13.78
N ASP A 9 23.83 -1.92 14.53
CA ASP A 9 24.48 -3.21 14.43
C ASP A 9 23.88 -4.13 13.34
N TYR A 10 22.85 -3.67 12.64
CA TYR A 10 22.11 -4.45 11.65
C TYR A 10 22.08 -3.76 10.27
N PRO A 11 23.19 -3.75 9.53
CA PRO A 11 23.35 -2.95 8.30
C PRO A 11 22.41 -3.37 7.14
N ASN A 12 21.86 -4.59 7.16
CA ASN A 12 20.88 -5.04 6.15
C ASN A 12 19.44 -4.64 6.46
N ILE A 13 19.20 -3.97 7.60
CA ILE A 13 17.86 -3.53 8.02
C ILE A 13 17.75 -2.03 7.86
N ASP A 14 16.90 -1.59 6.93
CA ASP A 14 16.66 -0.17 6.66
C ASP A 14 15.79 0.49 7.75
N GLY A 15 14.96 -0.29 8.45
CA GLY A 15 14.08 0.23 9.49
C GLY A 15 13.00 -0.72 9.98
N ILE A 16 12.27 -0.26 10.99
CA ILE A 16 11.06 -0.92 11.50
C ILE A 16 9.88 -0.02 11.12
N ILE A 17 8.94 -0.55 10.34
CA ILE A 17 7.82 0.20 9.79
C ILE A 17 6.55 -0.16 10.54
N PRO A 18 5.91 0.77 11.26
CA PRO A 18 4.59 0.54 11.85
C PRO A 18 3.50 0.73 10.78
N LEU A 19 2.77 -0.33 10.48
CA LEU A 19 1.57 -0.28 9.64
C LEU A 19 0.35 -0.12 10.55
N VAL A 20 -0.21 1.09 10.56
CA VAL A 20 -1.36 1.43 11.40
C VAL A 20 -2.57 1.76 10.55
N HIS A 21 -3.77 1.52 11.07
CA HIS A 21 -5.02 1.88 10.43
C HIS A 21 -6.00 2.51 11.44
N LYS A 22 -7.02 3.20 10.93
CA LYS A 22 -8.05 3.87 11.75
C LYS A 22 -9.37 3.09 11.79
N ALA A 23 -9.49 2.00 11.03
CA ALA A 23 -10.63 1.09 11.04
C ALA A 23 -10.36 -0.09 12.00
N GLY A 24 -11.35 -0.91 12.25
CA GLY A 24 -11.16 -2.13 13.06
C GLY A 24 -12.40 -2.49 13.85
N CYS A 25 -12.76 -1.75 14.89
CA CYS A 25 -13.85 -2.13 15.81
C CYS A 25 -15.25 -1.94 15.21
N ALA A 26 -15.45 -0.94 14.35
CA ALA A 26 -16.77 -0.56 13.85
C ALA A 26 -17.07 -1.03 12.41
N MET A 27 -16.18 -1.76 11.80
CA MET A 27 -16.42 -2.29 10.46
C MET A 27 -17.25 -3.58 10.51
N ALA A 28 -18.05 -3.83 9.48
CA ALA A 28 -18.78 -5.07 9.37
C ALA A 28 -17.83 -6.22 9.00
N PHE A 29 -17.96 -7.34 9.73
CA PHE A 29 -17.17 -8.54 9.44
C PHE A 29 -17.54 -9.13 8.07
N GLY A 30 -16.55 -9.35 7.22
CA GLY A 30 -16.73 -9.97 5.91
C GLY A 30 -17.23 -9.03 4.80
N ASP A 31 -17.39 -7.74 5.08
CA ASP A 31 -17.72 -6.77 4.05
C ASP A 31 -16.49 -6.36 3.19
N SER A 32 -16.73 -5.51 2.19
CA SER A 32 -15.69 -5.05 1.27
C SER A 32 -14.54 -4.34 1.98
N ASP A 33 -14.83 -3.53 3.00
CA ASP A 33 -13.84 -2.74 3.72
C ASP A 33 -12.98 -3.63 4.62
N HIS A 34 -13.60 -4.64 5.27
CA HIS A 34 -12.89 -5.65 6.05
C HIS A 34 -11.93 -6.46 5.16
N HIS A 35 -12.41 -6.93 4.00
CA HIS A 35 -11.55 -7.62 3.04
C HIS A 35 -10.44 -6.73 2.48
N GLN A 36 -10.74 -5.47 2.20
CA GLN A 36 -9.74 -4.51 1.71
C GLN A 36 -8.63 -4.28 2.74
N LEU A 37 -9.00 -4.02 4.00
CA LEU A 37 -8.05 -3.83 5.10
C LEU A 37 -7.11 -5.04 5.24
N ASN A 38 -7.69 -6.24 5.34
CA ASN A 38 -6.93 -7.46 5.52
C ASN A 38 -5.98 -7.74 4.35
N ARG A 39 -6.43 -7.57 3.11
CA ARG A 39 -5.57 -7.72 1.91
C ARG A 39 -4.42 -6.72 1.91
N THR A 40 -4.69 -5.47 2.31
CA THR A 40 -3.68 -4.41 2.36
C THR A 40 -2.60 -4.73 3.39
N LEU A 41 -3.00 -5.04 4.63
CA LEU A 41 -2.05 -5.38 5.69
C LEU A 41 -1.24 -6.64 5.35
N ALA A 42 -1.90 -7.67 4.84
CA ALA A 42 -1.23 -8.89 4.41
C ALA A 42 -0.28 -8.66 3.23
N GLY A 43 -0.65 -7.81 2.28
CA GLY A 43 0.21 -7.43 1.16
C GLY A 43 1.50 -6.75 1.61
N PHE A 44 1.43 -5.85 2.58
CA PHE A 44 2.62 -5.26 3.18
C PHE A 44 3.46 -6.26 3.96
N ALA A 45 2.83 -7.11 4.78
CA ALA A 45 3.55 -8.12 5.55
C ALA A 45 4.29 -9.15 4.67
N LYS A 46 3.76 -9.42 3.46
CA LYS A 46 4.36 -10.33 2.46
C LYS A 46 5.24 -9.62 1.43
N HIS A 47 5.49 -8.34 1.59
CA HIS A 47 6.30 -7.60 0.64
C HIS A 47 7.74 -8.15 0.60
N PRO A 48 8.37 -8.34 -0.57
CA PRO A 48 9.71 -8.92 -0.69
C PRO A 48 10.81 -8.21 0.10
N ASN A 49 10.64 -6.94 0.44
CA ASN A 49 11.57 -6.18 1.27
C ASN A 49 11.23 -6.21 2.77
N VAL A 50 10.27 -7.01 3.19
CA VAL A 50 9.91 -7.22 4.60
C VAL A 50 10.46 -8.57 5.05
N ALA A 51 11.51 -8.54 5.87
CA ALA A 51 12.17 -9.75 6.34
C ALA A 51 11.38 -10.48 7.43
N ALA A 52 10.71 -9.73 8.30
CA ALA A 52 9.89 -10.29 9.38
C ALA A 52 8.80 -9.30 9.80
N SER A 53 7.73 -9.80 10.39
CA SER A 53 6.65 -8.97 10.91
C SER A 53 6.11 -9.50 12.24
N ILE A 54 5.51 -8.62 13.03
CA ILE A 54 4.68 -8.98 14.19
C ILE A 54 3.31 -8.32 14.00
N VAL A 55 2.26 -9.01 14.43
CA VAL A 55 0.90 -8.49 14.34
C VAL A 55 0.43 -8.12 15.74
N LEU A 56 0.03 -6.87 15.93
CA LEU A 56 -0.46 -6.36 17.20
C LEU A 56 -1.96 -6.09 17.08
N GLY A 57 -2.74 -6.85 17.82
CA GLY A 57 -4.19 -6.68 17.91
C GLY A 57 -4.62 -6.09 19.25
N LEU A 58 -5.82 -5.53 19.30
CA LEU A 58 -6.47 -5.14 20.55
C LEU A 58 -6.99 -6.39 21.29
N GLY A 59 -7.57 -7.35 20.54
CA GLY A 59 -8.16 -8.59 21.02
C GLY A 59 -9.69 -8.63 20.95
N CYS A 60 -10.35 -7.49 20.71
CA CYS A 60 -11.82 -7.39 20.57
C CYS A 60 -12.28 -6.65 19.29
N GLU A 61 -11.37 -6.27 18.44
CA GLU A 61 -11.66 -5.64 17.13
C GLU A 61 -12.28 -6.64 16.15
N THR A 62 -13.05 -6.13 15.19
CA THR A 62 -13.61 -6.96 14.10
C THR A 62 -12.50 -7.50 13.18
N ALA A 63 -11.50 -6.68 12.88
CA ALA A 63 -10.32 -7.08 12.09
C ALA A 63 -9.28 -7.76 13.00
N GLN A 64 -9.61 -8.94 13.52
CA GLN A 64 -8.72 -9.66 14.43
C GLN A 64 -7.43 -10.12 13.79
N ALA A 65 -6.35 -9.99 14.53
CA ALA A 65 -5.01 -10.36 14.10
C ALA A 65 -4.88 -11.83 13.65
N GLY A 66 -5.61 -12.75 14.27
CA GLY A 66 -5.67 -14.17 13.89
C GLY A 66 -6.20 -14.37 12.47
N ASN A 67 -7.21 -13.58 12.05
CA ASN A 67 -7.76 -13.68 10.71
C ASN A 67 -6.72 -13.38 9.60
N LEU A 68 -5.77 -12.50 9.88
CA LEU A 68 -4.68 -12.21 8.93
C LEU A 68 -3.79 -13.43 8.70
N GLN A 69 -3.49 -14.20 9.74
CA GLN A 69 -2.71 -15.42 9.63
C GLN A 69 -3.47 -16.51 8.89
N ASP A 70 -4.70 -16.78 9.33
CA ASP A 70 -5.48 -17.94 8.86
C ASP A 70 -5.96 -17.81 7.42
N HIS A 71 -6.34 -16.59 6.98
CA HIS A 71 -6.98 -16.37 5.68
C HIS A 71 -6.09 -15.72 4.63
N HIS A 72 -4.96 -15.14 5.03
CA HIS A 72 -4.08 -14.43 4.09
C HIS A 72 -2.68 -15.03 3.96
N GLY A 73 -2.44 -16.16 4.62
CA GLY A 73 -1.19 -16.92 4.47
C GLY A 73 0.03 -16.07 4.79
N LEU A 74 0.03 -15.39 5.94
CA LEU A 74 1.22 -14.66 6.38
C LEU A 74 2.32 -15.67 6.68
N PHE A 75 3.51 -15.41 6.19
CA PHE A 75 4.68 -16.20 6.45
C PHE A 75 5.81 -15.31 7.02
N GLN A 76 6.72 -15.94 7.67
CA GLN A 76 7.94 -15.34 8.17
C GLN A 76 9.13 -16.14 7.67
N LEU A 77 10.28 -15.51 7.51
CA LEU A 77 11.48 -16.20 7.06
C LEU A 77 11.86 -17.32 8.04
N GLU A 78 12.29 -18.45 7.49
CA GLU A 78 12.78 -19.58 8.29
C GLU A 78 13.89 -19.14 9.27
N GLY A 79 13.83 -19.63 10.48
CA GLY A 79 14.77 -19.28 11.54
C GLY A 79 14.41 -18.04 12.36
N THR A 80 13.37 -17.30 12.00
CA THR A 80 12.90 -16.12 12.77
C THR A 80 11.89 -16.46 13.87
N SER A 81 11.57 -17.73 14.09
CA SER A 81 10.67 -18.16 15.15
C SER A 81 11.43 -18.72 16.36
N ASN A 82 11.27 -18.08 17.49
CA ASN A 82 11.82 -18.53 18.78
C ASN A 82 10.85 -19.37 19.61
N ASN A 83 9.73 -19.83 19.04
CA ASN A 83 8.72 -20.53 19.83
C ASN A 83 8.45 -21.95 19.32
N SER A 84 8.93 -22.91 20.07
CA SER A 84 8.75 -24.35 19.85
C SER A 84 7.31 -24.87 19.93
N ALA A 85 6.31 -23.97 20.04
CA ALA A 85 4.90 -24.32 20.17
C ALA A 85 4.01 -23.81 19.02
N HIS A 86 4.51 -22.98 18.12
CA HIS A 86 3.81 -22.52 16.93
C HIS A 86 4.62 -22.82 15.68
N ASP A 87 3.94 -23.01 14.55
CA ASP A 87 4.54 -23.14 13.23
C ASP A 87 5.55 -22.01 13.01
N SER A 88 6.83 -22.39 12.86
CA SER A 88 7.95 -21.45 12.76
C SER A 88 7.89 -20.53 11.54
N SER A 89 6.93 -20.73 10.66
CA SER A 89 6.71 -19.99 9.43
C SER A 89 5.74 -18.80 9.58
N GLN A 90 5.09 -18.59 10.74
CA GLN A 90 4.07 -17.56 10.90
C GLN A 90 4.52 -16.41 11.80
N PRO A 91 4.12 -15.14 11.50
CA PRO A 91 4.37 -14.00 12.37
C PRO A 91 3.74 -14.16 13.73
N MET A 92 4.42 -13.65 14.77
CA MET A 92 3.85 -13.65 16.11
C MET A 92 2.67 -12.67 16.20
N VAL A 93 1.56 -13.11 16.77
CA VAL A 93 0.41 -12.28 17.13
C VAL A 93 0.44 -11.96 18.62
N LEU A 94 0.26 -10.69 18.97
CA LEU A 94 0.14 -10.21 20.34
C LEU A 94 -1.16 -9.40 20.48
N ASN A 95 -2.09 -9.89 21.29
CA ASN A 95 -3.31 -9.17 21.62
C ASN A 95 -3.13 -8.40 22.93
N ILE A 96 -3.38 -7.08 22.92
CA ILE A 96 -3.17 -6.18 24.07
C ILE A 96 -3.93 -6.68 25.31
N GLN A 97 -5.17 -7.16 25.14
CA GLN A 97 -5.99 -7.65 26.23
C GLN A 97 -5.42 -8.92 26.85
N GLU A 98 -4.94 -9.85 26.04
CA GLU A 98 -4.35 -11.12 26.49
C GLU A 98 -2.99 -10.92 27.17
N VAL A 99 -2.18 -10.03 26.65
CA VAL A 99 -0.86 -9.68 27.22
C VAL A 99 -1.02 -8.92 28.55
N GLY A 100 -2.17 -8.29 28.78
CA GLY A 100 -2.49 -7.60 30.03
C GLY A 100 -2.17 -6.11 30.00
N GLY A 101 -2.36 -5.47 28.84
CA GLY A 101 -2.35 -4.02 28.66
C GLY A 101 -1.20 -3.49 27.80
N ILE A 102 -1.33 -2.24 27.40
CA ILE A 102 -0.47 -1.58 26.41
C ILE A 102 1.02 -1.65 26.79
N ARG A 103 1.39 -1.30 28.02
CA ARG A 103 2.80 -1.28 28.45
C ARG A 103 3.45 -2.66 28.29
N LYS A 104 2.78 -3.70 28.80
CA LYS A 104 3.29 -5.07 28.69
C LYS A 104 3.41 -5.54 27.25
N THR A 105 2.44 -5.15 26.40
CA THR A 105 2.47 -5.49 24.98
C THR A 105 3.63 -4.79 24.27
N VAL A 106 3.87 -3.52 24.57
CA VAL A 106 5.03 -2.78 24.00
C VAL A 106 6.34 -3.43 24.44
N ASP A 107 6.50 -3.76 25.73
CA ASP A 107 7.72 -4.40 26.24
C ASP A 107 7.93 -5.78 25.59
N ARG A 108 6.88 -6.57 25.45
CA ARG A 108 6.94 -7.88 24.79
C ARG A 108 7.25 -7.77 23.30
N ALA A 109 6.55 -6.87 22.59
CA ALA A 109 6.80 -6.62 21.16
C ALA A 109 8.23 -6.14 20.91
N ALA A 110 8.75 -5.26 21.79
CA ALA A 110 10.13 -4.80 21.73
C ALA A 110 11.13 -5.95 21.94
N GLY A 111 10.85 -6.88 22.84
CA GLY A 111 11.66 -8.10 23.03
C GLY A 111 11.68 -8.94 21.77
N VAL A 112 10.51 -9.26 21.23
CA VAL A 112 10.36 -10.04 19.97
C VAL A 112 11.10 -9.39 18.82
N LEU A 113 10.99 -8.07 18.64
CA LEU A 113 11.71 -7.35 17.59
C LEU A 113 13.24 -7.48 17.75
N ARG A 114 13.76 -7.36 18.98
CA ARG A 114 15.20 -7.55 19.23
C ARG A 114 15.67 -8.96 18.87
N ASP A 115 14.86 -9.97 19.13
CA ASP A 115 15.15 -11.36 18.78
C ASP A 115 15.10 -11.59 17.26
N LEU A 116 14.24 -10.87 16.54
CA LEU A 116 14.11 -10.95 15.08
C LEU A 116 15.20 -10.19 14.33
N LEU A 117 15.76 -9.10 14.88
CA LEU A 117 16.76 -8.27 14.20
C LEU A 117 17.99 -9.04 13.70
N PRO A 118 18.67 -9.89 14.51
CA PRO A 118 19.80 -10.66 14.04
C PRO A 118 19.44 -11.59 12.88
N LEU A 119 18.27 -12.20 12.94
CA LEU A 119 17.79 -13.15 11.95
C LEU A 119 17.43 -12.43 10.64
N ALA A 120 16.70 -11.33 10.74
CA ALA A 120 16.38 -10.49 9.60
C ALA A 120 17.63 -9.87 8.94
N ASN A 121 18.64 -9.54 9.72
CA ASN A 121 19.92 -9.01 9.22
C ASN A 121 20.74 -10.03 8.41
N ASN A 122 20.49 -11.32 8.60
CA ASN A 122 21.16 -12.38 7.82
C ASN A 122 20.56 -12.57 6.42
N VAL A 123 19.45 -11.90 6.12
CA VAL A 123 18.84 -11.95 4.79
C VAL A 123 19.70 -11.18 3.80
N MET A 124 20.05 -11.83 2.70
CA MET A 124 20.83 -11.23 1.62
C MET A 124 19.91 -10.82 0.48
N ARG A 125 20.18 -9.66 -0.09
CA ARG A 125 19.51 -9.21 -1.32
C ARG A 125 20.06 -9.95 -2.52
N GLU A 126 19.19 -10.41 -3.39
CA GLU A 126 19.55 -11.08 -4.62
C GLU A 126 19.17 -10.23 -5.84
N PRO A 127 19.93 -10.29 -6.95
CA PRO A 127 19.55 -9.68 -8.20
C PRO A 127 18.26 -10.31 -8.74
N ILE A 128 17.30 -9.47 -9.14
CA ILE A 128 16.07 -9.91 -9.79
C ILE A 128 15.94 -9.23 -11.16
N PRO A 129 15.27 -9.85 -12.15
CA PRO A 129 14.94 -9.20 -13.40
C PRO A 129 14.03 -7.96 -13.17
N VAL A 130 14.26 -6.91 -13.94
CA VAL A 130 13.40 -5.69 -13.90
C VAL A 130 11.93 -6.03 -14.21
N ALA A 131 11.69 -7.09 -14.96
CA ALA A 131 10.35 -7.60 -15.28
C ALA A 131 9.49 -7.95 -14.03
N GLU A 132 10.13 -8.27 -12.91
CA GLU A 132 9.42 -8.54 -11.64
C GLU A 132 8.97 -7.25 -10.92
N LEU A 133 9.50 -6.10 -11.32
CA LEU A 133 9.21 -4.84 -10.65
C LEU A 133 7.83 -4.32 -11.04
N LYS A 134 7.03 -3.99 -10.01
CA LYS A 134 5.73 -3.34 -10.13
C LYS A 134 5.78 -2.00 -9.42
N VAL A 135 5.49 -0.92 -10.14
CA VAL A 135 5.52 0.45 -9.61
C VAL A 135 4.13 1.06 -9.68
N ALA A 136 3.60 1.45 -8.53
CA ALA A 136 2.37 2.23 -8.46
C ALA A 136 2.69 3.72 -8.57
N LEU A 137 1.92 4.41 -9.38
CA LEU A 137 2.07 5.83 -9.72
C LEU A 137 0.91 6.61 -9.13
N GLU A 138 1.20 7.61 -8.30
CA GLU A 138 0.21 8.38 -7.57
C GLU A 138 0.61 9.87 -7.53
N CYS A 139 -0.38 10.74 -7.33
CA CYS A 139 -0.16 12.16 -7.13
C CYS A 139 0.30 12.43 -5.68
N GLY A 140 1.46 13.07 -5.52
CA GLY A 140 1.93 13.52 -4.20
C GLY A 140 1.45 14.92 -3.84
N GLY A 141 1.46 15.84 -4.81
CA GLY A 141 1.04 17.23 -4.64
C GLY A 141 1.05 17.93 -5.99
N SER A 142 -0.09 17.89 -6.68
CA SER A 142 -0.20 18.44 -8.04
C SER A 142 -0.31 19.98 -8.00
N ASP A 143 0.38 20.63 -8.94
CA ASP A 143 0.29 22.05 -9.24
C ASP A 143 0.15 22.27 -10.76
N GLY A 144 0.09 23.52 -11.21
CA GLY A 144 -0.03 23.86 -12.62
C GLY A 144 1.14 23.39 -13.50
N ASN A 145 2.29 23.08 -12.91
CA ASN A 145 3.47 22.62 -13.65
C ASN A 145 3.61 21.09 -13.68
N SER A 146 2.93 20.37 -12.79
CA SER A 146 3.08 18.92 -12.66
C SER A 146 2.80 18.17 -13.96
N GLY A 147 1.80 18.62 -14.74
CA GLY A 147 1.41 18.02 -16.02
C GLY A 147 2.45 18.18 -17.14
N ILE A 148 3.35 19.14 -17.02
CA ILE A 148 4.37 19.44 -18.05
C ILE A 148 5.81 19.11 -17.60
N THR A 149 6.00 18.77 -16.33
CA THR A 149 7.32 18.44 -15.76
C THR A 149 7.34 17.05 -15.13
N ALA A 150 6.87 16.93 -13.89
CA ALA A 150 6.98 15.70 -13.09
C ALA A 150 6.23 14.52 -13.73
N ASN A 151 4.99 14.73 -14.17
CA ASN A 151 4.19 13.63 -14.70
C ASN A 151 4.77 13.06 -16.01
N PRO A 152 5.17 13.85 -17.01
CA PRO A 152 5.87 13.32 -18.19
C PRO A 152 7.20 12.64 -17.87
N ALA A 153 7.97 13.15 -16.90
CA ALA A 153 9.22 12.51 -16.48
C ALA A 153 8.96 11.13 -15.87
N VAL A 154 7.91 11.01 -15.03
CA VAL A 154 7.45 9.73 -14.47
C VAL A 154 6.94 8.81 -15.59
N GLY A 155 6.26 9.37 -16.60
CA GLY A 155 5.78 8.62 -17.77
C GLY A 155 6.92 7.98 -18.56
N ILE A 156 7.99 8.72 -18.81
CA ILE A 156 9.20 8.17 -19.46
C ILE A 156 9.81 7.03 -18.61
N ALA A 157 9.86 7.21 -17.28
CA ALA A 157 10.35 6.15 -16.40
C ALA A 157 9.43 4.91 -16.43
N ALA A 158 8.11 5.12 -16.51
CA ALA A 158 7.13 4.05 -16.66
C ALA A 158 7.33 3.30 -17.99
N ASP A 159 7.53 4.01 -19.09
CA ASP A 159 7.81 3.42 -20.41
C ASP A 159 9.11 2.59 -20.37
N MET A 160 10.17 3.10 -19.75
CA MET A 160 11.43 2.38 -19.60
C MET A 160 11.25 1.09 -18.79
N LEU A 161 10.45 1.12 -17.72
CA LEU A 161 10.13 -0.05 -16.90
C LEU A 161 9.35 -1.09 -17.71
N VAL A 162 8.28 -0.66 -18.39
CA VAL A 162 7.41 -1.54 -19.19
C VAL A 162 8.19 -2.15 -20.37
N ALA A 163 9.09 -1.39 -21.00
CA ALA A 163 9.97 -1.91 -22.05
C ALA A 163 10.88 -3.06 -21.57
N GLN A 164 11.17 -3.14 -20.27
CA GLN A 164 11.91 -4.25 -19.66
C GLN A 164 10.99 -5.36 -19.11
N GLY A 165 9.70 -5.32 -19.40
CA GLY A 165 8.72 -6.29 -18.94
C GLY A 165 8.12 -6.03 -17.57
N GLY A 166 8.50 -4.93 -16.90
CA GLY A 166 7.92 -4.52 -15.62
C GLY A 166 6.50 -3.98 -15.75
N THR A 167 5.88 -3.64 -14.65
CA THR A 167 4.49 -3.16 -14.61
C THR A 167 4.41 -1.77 -13.99
N ALA A 168 3.79 -0.82 -14.68
CA ALA A 168 3.41 0.48 -14.15
C ALA A 168 1.89 0.51 -13.89
N ILE A 169 1.47 0.97 -12.71
CA ILE A 169 0.07 1.01 -12.28
C ILE A 169 -0.29 2.45 -11.96
N ILE A 170 -1.24 3.03 -12.70
CA ILE A 170 -1.84 4.33 -12.35
C ILE A 170 -2.96 4.05 -11.35
N SER A 171 -2.85 4.55 -10.12
CA SER A 171 -3.72 4.17 -9.01
C SER A 171 -4.93 5.07 -8.78
N GLU A 172 -4.88 6.31 -9.23
CA GLU A 172 -5.89 7.34 -8.95
C GLU A 172 -6.94 7.42 -10.05
N THR A 173 -7.86 6.44 -10.10
CA THR A 173 -8.90 6.38 -11.15
C THR A 173 -9.74 7.67 -11.27
N PRO A 174 -10.16 8.39 -10.20
CA PRO A 174 -10.88 9.66 -10.33
C PRO A 174 -10.06 10.76 -11.05
N GLU A 175 -8.75 10.66 -11.02
CA GLU A 175 -7.85 11.62 -11.69
C GLU A 175 -7.60 11.30 -13.17
N MET A 176 -8.41 10.41 -13.74
CA MET A 176 -8.48 10.13 -15.18
C MET A 176 -9.75 10.73 -15.79
N TYR A 177 -10.64 11.29 -14.95
CA TYR A 177 -11.94 11.83 -15.33
C TYR A 177 -11.83 12.92 -16.40
N GLY A 178 -12.57 12.74 -17.49
CA GLY A 178 -12.55 13.64 -18.65
C GLY A 178 -11.40 13.42 -19.63
N ALA A 179 -10.42 12.56 -19.28
CA ALA A 179 -9.28 12.21 -20.13
C ALA A 179 -9.20 10.69 -20.41
N GLU A 180 -10.25 9.94 -20.11
CA GLU A 180 -10.36 8.48 -20.26
C GLU A 180 -10.03 8.02 -21.69
N HIS A 181 -10.39 8.85 -22.67
CA HIS A 181 -10.18 8.56 -24.08
C HIS A 181 -8.69 8.36 -24.45
N LEU A 182 -7.77 8.93 -23.68
CA LEU A 182 -6.34 8.72 -23.86
C LEU A 182 -5.90 7.31 -23.46
N LEU A 183 -6.57 6.72 -22.45
CA LEU A 183 -6.31 5.36 -21.99
C LEU A 183 -7.11 4.32 -22.77
N THR A 184 -8.40 4.58 -23.03
CA THR A 184 -9.25 3.62 -23.75
C THR A 184 -8.77 3.38 -25.18
N ARG A 185 -8.14 4.37 -25.84
CA ARG A 185 -7.53 4.21 -27.18
C ARG A 185 -6.32 3.26 -27.19
N ARG A 186 -5.67 3.07 -26.05
CA ARG A 186 -4.49 2.19 -25.87
C ARG A 186 -4.86 0.89 -25.18
N ALA A 187 -6.10 0.69 -24.79
CA ALA A 187 -6.53 -0.52 -24.12
C ALA A 187 -6.26 -1.74 -25.02
N ILE A 188 -5.76 -2.82 -24.41
CA ILE A 188 -5.44 -4.06 -25.11
C ILE A 188 -6.68 -4.72 -25.75
N SER A 189 -7.86 -4.44 -25.19
CA SER A 189 -9.15 -4.88 -25.74
C SER A 189 -10.24 -3.85 -25.42
N ARG A 190 -11.38 -3.98 -26.13
CA ARG A 190 -12.56 -3.17 -25.87
C ARG A 190 -13.08 -3.36 -24.46
N GLU A 191 -13.10 -4.59 -23.97
CA GLU A 191 -13.58 -4.94 -22.62
C GLU A 191 -12.77 -4.26 -21.54
N VAL A 192 -11.44 -4.16 -21.70
CA VAL A 192 -10.56 -3.42 -20.75
C VAL A 192 -10.89 -1.91 -20.77
N GLY A 193 -11.11 -1.35 -21.95
CA GLY A 193 -11.55 0.05 -22.05
C GLY A 193 -12.90 0.29 -21.40
N GLU A 194 -13.88 -0.60 -21.58
CA GLU A 194 -15.20 -0.53 -20.96
C GLU A 194 -15.11 -0.66 -19.43
N GLN A 195 -14.25 -1.53 -18.89
CA GLN A 195 -14.01 -1.64 -17.44
C GLN A 195 -13.47 -0.34 -16.85
N LEU A 196 -12.58 0.36 -17.54
CA LEU A 196 -12.13 1.69 -17.10
C LEU A 196 -13.30 2.68 -17.02
N LEU A 197 -14.14 2.74 -18.05
CA LEU A 197 -15.31 3.62 -18.07
C LEU A 197 -16.32 3.26 -16.96
N GLU A 198 -16.47 1.98 -16.63
CA GLU A 198 -17.28 1.53 -15.48
C GLU A 198 -16.74 2.06 -14.15
N ARG A 199 -15.42 2.07 -13.97
CA ARG A 199 -14.79 2.64 -12.75
C ARG A 199 -15.02 4.13 -12.65
N ILE A 200 -14.96 4.85 -13.76
CA ILE A 200 -15.26 6.30 -13.78
C ILE A 200 -16.72 6.56 -13.40
N ARG A 201 -17.67 5.84 -14.01
CA ARG A 201 -19.09 5.93 -13.65
C ARG A 201 -19.35 5.61 -12.18
N TRP A 202 -18.67 4.60 -11.64
CA TRP A 202 -18.76 4.28 -10.21
C TRP A 202 -18.33 5.48 -9.34
N TRP A 203 -17.28 6.20 -9.74
CA TRP A 203 -16.83 7.39 -9.02
C TRP A 203 -17.80 8.55 -9.14
N GLU A 204 -18.48 8.74 -10.29
CA GLU A 204 -19.55 9.74 -10.46
C GLU A 204 -20.70 9.44 -9.49
N GLU A 205 -21.18 8.21 -9.47
CA GLU A 205 -22.25 7.76 -8.57
C GLU A 205 -21.84 7.86 -7.09
N TYR A 206 -20.59 7.54 -6.77
CA TYR A 206 -20.05 7.66 -5.41
C TYR A 206 -20.02 9.12 -4.96
N ALA A 207 -19.55 10.03 -5.79
CA ALA A 207 -19.52 11.46 -5.52
C ALA A 207 -20.94 12.00 -5.32
N GLU A 208 -21.89 11.66 -6.20
CA GLU A 208 -23.29 12.07 -6.12
C GLU A 208 -23.95 11.59 -4.81
N ARG A 209 -23.77 10.33 -4.43
CA ARG A 209 -24.27 9.78 -3.15
C ARG A 209 -23.74 10.52 -1.93
N ASN A 210 -22.57 11.10 -2.01
CA ASN A 210 -21.95 11.88 -0.95
C ASN A 210 -22.23 13.39 -1.06
N GLY A 211 -23.08 13.81 -2.01
CA GLY A 211 -23.47 15.21 -2.18
C GLY A 211 -22.36 16.13 -2.73
N VAL A 212 -21.38 15.53 -3.43
CA VAL A 212 -20.26 16.23 -4.06
C VAL A 212 -20.14 15.84 -5.53
N THR A 213 -19.28 16.54 -6.27
CA THR A 213 -18.96 16.22 -7.67
C THR A 213 -17.48 15.84 -7.78
N ILE A 214 -17.11 15.11 -8.82
CA ILE A 214 -15.70 14.78 -9.09
C ILE A 214 -14.87 16.06 -9.26
N ASP A 215 -15.45 17.13 -9.77
CA ASP A 215 -14.82 18.44 -9.97
C ASP A 215 -14.49 19.17 -8.63
N ASN A 216 -14.85 18.60 -7.48
CA ASN A 216 -14.32 19.02 -6.18
C ASN A 216 -12.82 18.69 -6.02
N ASN A 217 -12.26 17.83 -6.84
CA ASN A 217 -10.84 17.67 -7.12
C ASN A 217 -10.50 18.50 -8.40
N PRO A 218 -9.49 19.40 -8.43
CA PRO A 218 -8.38 19.60 -7.51
C PRO A 218 -8.74 20.26 -6.18
N SER A 219 -7.98 19.93 -5.14
CA SER A 219 -8.10 20.54 -3.83
C SER A 219 -7.77 22.04 -3.84
N PHE A 220 -8.15 22.76 -2.78
CA PHE A 220 -7.82 24.18 -2.63
C PHE A 220 -6.30 24.44 -2.78
N GLY A 221 -5.44 23.60 -2.18
CA GLY A 221 -3.98 23.74 -2.29
C GLY A 221 -3.47 23.51 -3.71
N ASN A 222 -4.06 22.55 -4.46
CA ASN A 222 -3.72 22.35 -5.86
C ASN A 222 -4.10 23.56 -6.73
N LYS A 223 -5.26 24.19 -6.44
CA LYS A 223 -5.71 25.41 -7.13
C LYS A 223 -4.81 26.61 -6.81
N GLN A 224 -4.37 26.76 -5.57
CA GLN A 224 -3.36 27.75 -5.22
C GLN A 224 -2.02 27.52 -5.95
N GLY A 225 -1.68 26.26 -6.22
CA GLY A 225 -0.52 25.86 -7.02
C GLY A 225 -0.70 26.04 -8.53
N GLY A 226 -1.86 26.56 -8.99
CA GLY A 226 -2.10 26.92 -10.39
C GLY A 226 -3.01 25.96 -11.18
N LEU A 227 -3.48 24.85 -10.59
CA LEU A 227 -4.47 23.99 -11.25
C LEU A 227 -5.86 24.65 -11.25
N THR A 228 -6.62 24.47 -12.34
CA THR A 228 -7.93 25.09 -12.53
C THR A 228 -9.08 24.09 -12.37
N THR A 229 -9.06 22.98 -13.08
CA THR A 229 -10.14 22.00 -13.16
C THR A 229 -9.63 20.57 -13.02
N ILE A 230 -10.56 19.63 -12.77
CA ILE A 230 -10.24 18.19 -12.80
C ILE A 230 -9.74 17.75 -14.18
N TYR A 231 -10.24 18.32 -15.26
CA TYR A 231 -9.83 17.96 -16.61
C TYR A 231 -8.35 18.29 -16.87
N GLU A 232 -7.90 19.47 -16.46
CA GLU A 232 -6.48 19.84 -16.51
C GLU A 232 -5.62 18.90 -15.69
N LYS A 233 -6.04 18.61 -14.44
CA LYS A 233 -5.36 17.67 -13.55
C LYS A 233 -5.28 16.28 -14.16
N SER A 234 -6.38 15.77 -14.73
CA SER A 234 -6.47 14.46 -15.34
C SER A 234 -5.58 14.30 -16.58
N LEU A 235 -5.55 15.30 -17.46
CA LEU A 235 -4.64 15.30 -18.61
C LEU A 235 -3.18 15.19 -18.17
N GLY A 236 -2.79 15.93 -17.12
CA GLY A 236 -1.46 15.81 -16.53
C GLY A 236 -1.23 14.47 -15.85
N ALA A 237 -2.19 13.98 -15.09
CA ALA A 237 -2.07 12.73 -14.35
C ALA A 237 -1.87 11.51 -15.26
N ILE A 238 -2.57 11.44 -16.39
CA ILE A 238 -2.42 10.35 -17.37
C ILE A 238 -1.01 10.30 -17.96
N ALA A 239 -0.34 11.43 -18.09
CA ALA A 239 1.03 11.47 -18.60
C ALA A 239 2.03 10.68 -17.73
N LYS A 240 1.69 10.34 -16.47
CA LYS A 240 2.49 9.45 -15.61
C LYS A 240 2.57 8.01 -16.16
N GLY A 241 1.61 7.59 -16.95
CA GLY A 241 1.55 6.23 -17.50
C GLY A 241 2.25 6.06 -18.86
N GLY A 242 2.99 7.06 -19.32
CA GLY A 242 3.68 7.02 -20.60
C GLY A 242 2.78 7.22 -21.82
#